data_3b4a8f2391b5051b32bf8c2b4f04cdc9
#
_entry.id   3b4a8f2391b5051b32bf8c2b4f04cdc9
#
_cell.length_a   1.000
_cell.length_b   1.000
_cell.length_c   1.000
_cell.angle_alpha   90.00
_cell.angle_beta   90.00
_cell.angle_gamma   90.00
#
_symmetry.space_group_name_H-M   'P 1'
#
loop_
_entity.id
_entity.type
_entity.pdbx_description
1 polymer ?
#
loop_
_entity_poly.entity_id
_entity_poly.type
_entity_poly.pdbx_seq_one_letter_code
_entity_poly.pdbx_strand_id
1 'polypeptide(L)'
;MKEVTWKSPSNIALVKYWGKYPVQIPANPSISFTLSAAATTTTLKYAPGTGQIEVYLEGVSTPSFLPKIKTFLERTAEQFPFASTLDLEIHTSNSFPHSSGIASSASGMSALALCLMSVKQALGLPVSDFFQEASEAARLGSGSGSRSVFGPLAAWGTHQDIQGSHDRWAVAYDDVAEVFTTFQDTILLVDKGEKVVSSTVGHGLMEGHAYAEARFAQAHTNQAALLTCMRNGDVEGFGAIVESEALTLHAMMMSSRPYFILMKPNTLKVIEAIWAYRENTGNPLYFTLDAGANVHLLYPKSHKDVILHFIDSDLRTFCKDGSYLCDEVGQGPKQL
;
A
#
# COMPACT_ATOMS: atom_id res chain seq x y z
N MET A 1 0.21 31.12 -9.24
CA MET A 1 0.84 29.77 -9.27
C MET A 1 0.09 28.92 -10.27
N LYS A 2 0.78 28.04 -10.98
CA LYS A 2 0.15 26.93 -11.73
C LYS A 2 -0.15 25.79 -10.75
N GLU A 3 -1.07 24.91 -11.12
CA GLU A 3 -1.40 23.75 -10.25
C GLU A 3 -1.66 22.49 -11.06
N VAL A 4 -1.51 21.36 -10.39
CA VAL A 4 -1.85 20.03 -10.89
C VAL A 4 -2.35 19.19 -9.74
N THR A 5 -3.38 18.38 -9.99
CA THR A 5 -4.02 17.55 -8.97
C THR A 5 -4.04 16.09 -9.42
N TRP A 6 -3.63 15.20 -8.53
CA TRP A 6 -3.76 13.75 -8.69
C TRP A 6 -4.45 13.12 -7.48
N LYS A 7 -5.36 12.20 -7.76
CA LYS A 7 -5.88 11.24 -6.81
C LYS A 7 -5.11 9.93 -7.00
N SER A 8 -4.38 9.47 -5.98
CA SER A 8 -3.66 8.20 -6.00
C SER A 8 -4.22 7.26 -4.93
N PRO A 9 -4.51 6.01 -5.29
CA PRO A 9 -5.09 5.02 -4.38
C PRO A 9 -4.09 4.54 -3.34
N SER A 10 -4.60 4.09 -2.21
CA SER A 10 -3.86 3.18 -1.34
C SER A 10 -3.76 1.81 -2.00
N ASN A 11 -2.90 0.95 -1.49
CA ASN A 11 -2.79 -0.43 -1.95
C ASN A 11 -2.63 -1.37 -0.76
N ILE A 12 -3.17 -2.58 -0.88
CA ILE A 12 -3.02 -3.65 0.11
C ILE A 12 -2.18 -4.78 -0.47
N ALA A 13 -1.03 -5.04 0.14
CA ALA A 13 -0.14 -6.10 -0.31
C ALA A 13 -0.72 -7.48 -0.01
N LEU A 14 -0.67 -8.36 -1.00
CA LEU A 14 -1.07 -9.77 -0.95
C LEU A 14 0.14 -10.66 -0.64
N VAL A 15 1.28 -10.43 -1.31
CA VAL A 15 2.60 -10.87 -0.86
C VAL A 15 3.29 -9.67 -0.23
N LYS A 16 3.70 -9.81 1.04
CA LYS A 16 4.13 -8.69 1.88
C LYS A 16 5.55 -8.23 1.57
N TYR A 17 5.71 -6.93 1.34
CA TYR A 17 6.99 -6.25 1.31
C TYR A 17 7.49 -6.05 2.75
N TRP A 18 8.54 -6.78 3.15
CA TRP A 18 9.13 -6.65 4.47
C TRP A 18 10.62 -6.96 4.43
N GLY A 19 11.44 -5.98 4.77
CA GLY A 19 12.87 -5.95 4.50
C GLY A 19 13.18 -5.10 3.26
N LYS A 20 14.27 -4.34 3.35
CA LYS A 20 14.73 -3.46 2.27
C LYS A 20 16.23 -3.23 2.34
N TYR A 21 16.81 -3.05 1.17
CA TYR A 21 18.19 -2.59 0.99
C TYR A 21 18.24 -1.06 0.80
N PRO A 22 19.46 -0.45 0.87
CA PRO A 22 19.63 0.96 0.64
C PRO A 22 18.99 1.46 -0.65
N VAL A 23 18.52 2.52 -0.66
CA VAL A 23 17.56 3.48 -1.20
C VAL A 23 16.26 2.81 -1.60
N GLN A 24 15.57 2.20 -0.60
CA GLN A 24 14.22 1.63 -0.75
C GLN A 24 14.14 0.49 -1.79
N ILE A 25 15.21 -0.28 -1.97
CA ILE A 25 15.19 -1.49 -2.80
C ILE A 25 14.53 -2.62 -2.00
N PRO A 26 13.54 -3.36 -2.52
CA PRO A 26 12.86 -4.41 -1.80
C PRO A 26 13.76 -5.63 -1.61
N ALA A 27 13.68 -6.28 -0.45
CA ALA A 27 14.39 -7.53 -0.20
C ALA A 27 13.67 -8.76 -0.79
N ASN A 28 12.40 -8.61 -1.13
CA ASN A 28 11.58 -9.63 -1.79
C ASN A 28 10.52 -8.99 -2.70
N PRO A 29 10.04 -9.71 -3.74
CA PRO A 29 8.95 -9.23 -4.56
C PRO A 29 7.66 -9.12 -3.75
N SER A 30 6.73 -8.29 -4.25
CA SER A 30 5.42 -8.08 -3.65
C SER A 30 4.40 -7.74 -4.73
N ILE A 31 3.14 -8.12 -4.50
CA ILE A 31 2.00 -7.74 -5.34
C ILE A 31 0.87 -7.23 -4.45
N SER A 32 0.09 -6.28 -4.95
CA SER A 32 -1.00 -5.66 -4.20
C SER A 32 -2.25 -5.47 -5.05
N PHE A 33 -3.41 -5.49 -4.41
CA PHE A 33 -4.58 -4.80 -4.91
C PHE A 33 -4.43 -3.30 -4.71
N THR A 34 -4.86 -2.54 -5.71
CA THR A 34 -5.07 -1.09 -5.60
C THR A 34 -6.49 -0.85 -5.12
N LEU A 35 -6.68 0.04 -4.15
CA LEU A 35 -7.99 0.31 -3.56
C LEU A 35 -8.76 1.38 -4.34
N SER A 36 -10.07 1.31 -4.33
CA SER A 36 -10.95 2.22 -5.06
C SER A 36 -11.30 3.48 -4.24
N ALA A 37 -11.77 3.28 -3.02
CA ALA A 37 -12.25 4.34 -2.15
C ALA A 37 -11.12 4.96 -1.32
N ALA A 38 -10.24 4.13 -0.75
CA ALA A 38 -9.11 4.60 0.06
C ALA A 38 -8.01 5.20 -0.83
N ALA A 39 -7.95 6.53 -0.89
CA ALA A 39 -7.04 7.27 -1.75
C ALA A 39 -6.56 8.58 -1.10
N THR A 40 -5.43 9.08 -1.57
CA THR A 40 -4.92 10.42 -1.26
C THR A 40 -5.07 11.32 -2.48
N THR A 41 -5.65 12.50 -2.29
CA THR A 41 -5.68 13.55 -3.31
C THR A 41 -4.63 14.59 -2.97
N THR A 42 -3.72 14.86 -3.91
CA THR A 42 -2.69 15.90 -3.75
C THR A 42 -2.81 16.92 -4.88
N THR A 43 -2.93 18.19 -4.52
CA THR A 43 -2.78 19.34 -5.41
C THR A 43 -1.41 19.95 -5.16
N LEU A 44 -0.57 19.98 -6.18
CA LEU A 44 0.72 20.65 -6.17
C LEU A 44 0.59 21.98 -6.91
N LYS A 45 0.72 23.09 -6.18
CA LYS A 45 0.86 24.42 -6.75
C LYS A 45 2.32 24.79 -6.86
N TYR A 46 2.71 25.43 -7.96
CA TYR A 46 4.10 25.79 -8.20
C TYR A 46 4.24 27.11 -8.94
N ALA A 47 5.32 27.82 -8.64
CA ALA A 47 5.73 29.06 -9.31
C ALA A 47 7.26 29.15 -9.31
N PRO A 48 7.88 29.95 -10.24
CA PRO A 48 9.30 30.26 -10.14
C PRO A 48 9.63 30.87 -8.76
N GLY A 49 10.71 30.36 -8.14
CA GLY A 49 11.05 30.76 -6.77
C GLY A 49 12.45 30.28 -6.36
N THR A 50 12.62 30.00 -5.09
CA THR A 50 13.91 29.66 -4.48
C THR A 50 13.92 28.24 -3.85
N GLY A 51 12.94 27.41 -4.20
CA GLY A 51 12.81 26.05 -3.65
C GLY A 51 12.12 26.02 -2.28
N GLN A 52 11.29 27.02 -1.97
CA GLN A 52 10.49 26.97 -0.74
C GLN A 52 9.39 25.92 -0.86
N ILE A 53 9.10 25.24 0.26
CA ILE A 53 8.11 24.17 0.30
C ILE A 53 7.17 24.41 1.47
N GLU A 54 5.87 24.44 1.16
CA GLU A 54 4.81 24.46 2.15
C GLU A 54 3.93 23.22 2.01
N VAL A 55 3.48 22.66 3.13
CA VAL A 55 2.67 21.44 3.15
C VAL A 55 1.42 21.66 3.99
N TYR A 56 0.29 21.27 3.43
CA TYR A 56 -1.02 21.34 4.04
C TYR A 56 -1.71 19.97 4.01
N LEU A 57 -2.12 19.48 5.18
CA LEU A 57 -2.96 18.28 5.31
C LEU A 57 -4.38 18.70 5.70
N GLU A 58 -5.38 18.27 4.93
CA GLU A 58 -6.79 18.64 5.14
C GLU A 58 -7.00 20.15 5.30
N GLY A 59 -6.24 20.95 4.53
CA GLY A 59 -6.27 22.42 4.58
C GLY A 59 -5.49 23.06 5.74
N VAL A 60 -4.89 22.27 6.64
CA VAL A 60 -4.12 22.75 7.78
C VAL A 60 -2.62 22.68 7.49
N SER A 61 -1.89 23.79 7.72
CA SER A 61 -0.42 23.80 7.60
C SER A 61 0.22 22.74 8.50
N THR A 62 1.03 21.86 7.90
CA THR A 62 1.60 20.68 8.56
C THR A 62 3.12 20.62 8.35
N PRO A 63 3.90 21.49 8.99
CA PRO A 63 5.36 21.55 8.85
C PRO A 63 6.08 20.24 9.25
N SER A 64 5.45 19.41 10.07
CA SER A 64 6.00 18.10 10.47
C SER A 64 6.24 17.15 9.32
N PHE A 65 5.63 17.36 8.16
CA PHE A 65 5.85 16.55 6.96
C PHE A 65 7.06 17.03 6.13
N LEU A 66 7.54 18.26 6.34
CA LEU A 66 8.64 18.84 5.57
C LEU A 66 9.91 17.99 5.57
N PRO A 67 10.39 17.40 6.67
CA PRO A 67 11.60 16.59 6.64
C PRO A 67 11.49 15.41 5.66
N LYS A 68 10.33 14.74 5.64
CA LYS A 68 10.09 13.61 4.74
C LYS A 68 10.00 14.05 3.28
N ILE A 69 9.35 15.18 3.00
CA ILE A 69 9.23 15.76 1.64
C ILE A 69 10.62 16.20 1.15
N LYS A 70 11.41 16.89 1.98
CA LYS A 70 12.78 17.29 1.61
C LYS A 70 13.65 16.08 1.27
N THR A 71 13.67 15.06 2.12
CA THR A 71 14.40 13.82 1.84
C THR A 71 13.95 13.16 0.53
N PHE A 72 12.65 13.20 0.25
CA PHE A 72 12.11 12.68 -1.02
C PHE A 72 12.63 13.49 -2.22
N LEU A 73 12.55 14.82 -2.17
CA LEU A 73 13.04 15.69 -3.25
C LEU A 73 14.55 15.61 -3.44
N GLU A 74 15.33 15.47 -2.36
CA GLU A 74 16.78 15.19 -2.43
C GLU A 74 17.08 13.88 -3.18
N ARG A 75 16.34 12.80 -2.87
CA ARG A 75 16.50 11.51 -3.54
C ARG A 75 16.07 11.50 -5.00
N THR A 76 15.20 12.43 -5.37
CA THR A 76 14.67 12.56 -6.74
C THR A 76 15.21 13.78 -7.48
N ALA A 77 16.28 14.42 -6.98
CA ALA A 77 16.82 15.66 -7.53
C ALA A 77 17.25 15.55 -9.00
N GLU A 78 17.80 14.41 -9.42
CA GLU A 78 18.16 14.15 -10.82
C GLU A 78 16.91 14.06 -11.71
N GLN A 79 15.82 13.47 -11.19
CA GLN A 79 14.57 13.29 -11.92
C GLN A 79 13.75 14.58 -11.96
N PHE A 80 13.79 15.37 -10.88
CA PHE A 80 13.04 16.62 -10.70
C PHE A 80 13.95 17.83 -10.39
N PRO A 81 14.90 18.17 -11.26
CA PRO A 81 15.88 19.25 -10.99
C PRO A 81 15.22 20.62 -10.79
N PHE A 82 14.02 20.81 -11.33
CA PHE A 82 13.22 22.03 -11.18
C PHE A 82 12.72 22.28 -9.74
N ALA A 83 12.68 21.25 -8.89
CA ALA A 83 12.19 21.41 -7.51
C ALA A 83 13.03 22.40 -6.68
N SER A 84 14.30 22.63 -7.03
CA SER A 84 15.16 23.62 -6.39
C SER A 84 14.93 25.07 -6.87
N THR A 85 14.24 25.28 -7.98
CA THR A 85 14.00 26.57 -8.62
C THR A 85 12.53 26.97 -8.66
N LEU A 86 11.68 26.13 -8.12
CA LEU A 86 10.25 26.41 -7.95
C LEU A 86 9.89 26.45 -6.46
N ASP A 87 9.04 27.39 -6.06
CA ASP A 87 8.35 27.32 -4.79
C ASP A 87 7.14 26.40 -4.95
N LEU A 88 6.94 25.49 -3.98
CA LEU A 88 5.96 24.42 -4.02
C LEU A 88 5.00 24.52 -2.83
N GLU A 89 3.69 24.56 -3.11
CA GLU A 89 2.65 24.35 -2.09
C GLU A 89 2.00 22.98 -2.34
N ILE A 90 2.09 22.09 -1.35
CA ILE A 90 1.56 20.72 -1.42
C ILE A 90 0.32 20.64 -0.54
N HIS A 91 -0.85 20.58 -1.17
CA HIS A 91 -2.13 20.38 -0.49
C HIS A 91 -2.56 18.94 -0.64
N THR A 92 -2.66 18.20 0.47
CA THR A 92 -2.98 16.77 0.46
C THR A 92 -4.15 16.46 1.39
N SER A 93 -4.99 15.50 0.98
CA SER A 93 -6.11 15.00 1.78
C SER A 93 -6.30 13.50 1.57
N ASN A 94 -6.80 12.80 2.59
CA ASN A 94 -7.09 11.38 2.52
C ASN A 94 -8.59 11.14 2.58
N SER A 95 -9.11 10.18 1.81
CA SER A 95 -10.49 9.72 1.92
C SER A 95 -10.75 8.77 3.11
N PHE A 96 -9.71 8.50 3.92
CA PHE A 96 -9.72 7.59 5.06
C PHE A 96 -8.96 8.21 6.24
N PRO A 97 -9.19 7.77 7.50
CA PRO A 97 -8.53 8.34 8.66
C PRO A 97 -7.00 8.24 8.57
N HIS A 98 -6.30 9.35 8.82
CA HIS A 98 -4.84 9.37 8.87
C HIS A 98 -4.34 8.42 9.97
N SER A 99 -3.22 7.75 9.75
CA SER A 99 -2.62 6.77 10.68
C SER A 99 -3.43 5.48 10.94
N SER A 100 -4.52 5.24 10.23
CA SER A 100 -5.36 4.04 10.37
C SER A 100 -4.71 2.72 9.92
N GLY A 101 -3.46 2.75 9.46
CA GLY A 101 -2.78 1.56 8.92
C GLY A 101 -3.05 1.28 7.44
N ILE A 102 -3.87 2.11 6.78
CA ILE A 102 -4.29 1.96 5.37
C ILE A 102 -3.25 2.62 4.43
N ALA A 103 -1.99 2.30 4.57
CA ALA A 103 -0.87 2.69 3.70
C ALA A 103 -0.89 4.16 3.18
N SER A 104 -1.35 5.14 3.99
CA SER A 104 -1.43 6.57 3.62
C SER A 104 -0.10 7.15 3.11
N SER A 105 1.02 6.60 3.57
CA SER A 105 2.34 6.99 3.07
C SER A 105 2.56 6.57 1.62
N ALA A 106 1.99 5.45 1.19
CA ALA A 106 2.11 4.96 -0.19
C ALA A 106 1.31 5.84 -1.15
N SER A 107 0.02 6.03 -0.89
CA SER A 107 -0.85 6.87 -1.71
C SER A 107 -0.40 8.33 -1.74
N GLY A 108 0.05 8.89 -0.60
CA GLY A 108 0.55 10.26 -0.52
C GLY A 108 1.82 10.50 -1.34
N MET A 109 2.82 9.61 -1.25
CA MET A 109 4.05 9.73 -2.05
C MET A 109 3.81 9.46 -3.54
N SER A 110 2.90 8.54 -3.86
CA SER A 110 2.49 8.29 -5.24
C SER A 110 1.77 9.52 -5.84
N ALA A 111 0.81 10.12 -5.13
CA ALA A 111 0.12 11.32 -5.59
C ALA A 111 1.09 12.48 -5.82
N LEU A 112 2.04 12.69 -4.90
CA LEU A 112 3.06 13.74 -5.06
C LEU A 112 4.00 13.45 -6.24
N ALA A 113 4.46 12.21 -6.42
CA ALA A 113 5.30 11.82 -7.55
C ALA A 113 4.59 12.06 -8.89
N LEU A 114 3.31 11.70 -9.01
CA LEU A 114 2.48 11.94 -10.18
C LEU A 114 2.31 13.44 -10.47
N CYS A 115 2.12 14.26 -9.43
CA CYS A 115 2.09 15.71 -9.56
C CYS A 115 3.42 16.25 -10.12
N LEU A 116 4.56 15.83 -9.56
CA LEU A 116 5.89 16.25 -10.02
C LEU A 116 6.18 15.79 -11.45
N MET A 117 5.75 14.59 -11.83
CA MET A 117 5.85 14.12 -13.22
C MET A 117 5.04 15.01 -14.17
N SER A 118 3.83 15.43 -13.78
CA SER A 118 3.02 16.36 -14.59
C SER A 118 3.68 17.74 -14.71
N VAL A 119 4.33 18.23 -13.63
CA VAL A 119 5.13 19.48 -13.70
C VAL A 119 6.32 19.30 -14.64
N LYS A 120 7.03 18.16 -14.58
CA LYS A 120 8.13 17.82 -15.49
C LYS A 120 7.70 17.91 -16.96
N GLN A 121 6.55 17.31 -17.30
CA GLN A 121 5.98 17.42 -18.65
C GLN A 121 5.59 18.85 -19.02
N ALA A 122 4.94 19.59 -18.11
CA ALA A 122 4.52 20.97 -18.34
C ALA A 122 5.68 21.95 -18.53
N LEU A 123 6.87 21.60 -18.03
CA LEU A 123 8.13 22.34 -18.25
C LEU A 123 8.86 21.90 -19.52
N GLY A 124 8.34 20.95 -20.30
CA GLY A 124 8.96 20.45 -21.51
C GLY A 124 10.20 19.58 -21.27
N LEU A 125 10.39 19.06 -20.07
CA LEU A 125 11.50 18.18 -19.74
C LEU A 125 11.25 16.76 -20.28
N PRO A 126 12.29 16.00 -20.65
CA PRO A 126 12.15 14.66 -21.20
C PRO A 126 11.46 13.71 -20.22
N VAL A 127 10.48 12.95 -20.73
CA VAL A 127 9.79 11.87 -20.04
C VAL A 127 9.75 10.67 -20.99
N SER A 128 10.36 9.56 -20.61
CA SER A 128 10.41 8.33 -21.41
C SER A 128 9.16 7.47 -21.19
N ASP A 129 8.81 7.23 -19.93
CA ASP A 129 7.61 6.53 -19.48
C ASP A 129 7.09 7.23 -18.21
N PHE A 130 5.94 7.88 -18.33
CA PHE A 130 5.37 8.70 -17.26
C PHE A 130 5.09 7.88 -15.99
N PHE A 131 4.45 6.73 -16.12
CA PHE A 131 4.04 5.93 -14.98
C PHE A 131 5.21 5.15 -14.37
N GLN A 132 6.12 4.64 -15.18
CA GLN A 132 7.33 4.01 -14.68
C GLN A 132 8.20 4.99 -13.89
N GLU A 133 8.44 6.19 -14.43
CA GLU A 133 9.21 7.24 -13.76
C GLU A 133 8.49 7.72 -12.48
N ALA A 134 7.16 7.88 -12.50
CA ALA A 134 6.38 8.19 -11.31
C ALA A 134 6.49 7.11 -10.24
N SER A 135 6.46 5.83 -10.64
CA SER A 135 6.59 4.69 -9.74
C SER A 135 7.96 4.63 -9.07
N GLU A 136 9.02 4.87 -9.85
CA GLU A 136 10.37 4.95 -9.31
C GLU A 136 10.51 6.09 -8.30
N ALA A 137 10.01 7.27 -8.62
CA ALA A 137 10.01 8.41 -7.71
C ALA A 137 9.21 8.11 -6.44
N ALA A 138 7.97 7.61 -6.56
CA ALA A 138 7.12 7.26 -5.43
C ALA A 138 7.80 6.28 -4.46
N ARG A 139 8.54 5.28 -5.00
CA ARG A 139 9.35 4.34 -4.22
C ARG A 139 10.37 5.04 -3.34
N LEU A 140 11.05 6.06 -3.86
CA LEU A 140 12.06 6.81 -3.12
C LEU A 140 11.50 7.57 -1.92
N GLY A 141 10.22 7.93 -1.96
CA GLY A 141 9.49 8.54 -0.83
C GLY A 141 8.86 7.52 0.11
N SER A 142 8.33 6.42 -0.44
CA SER A 142 7.72 5.30 0.30
C SER A 142 7.78 4.06 -0.57
N GLY A 143 8.48 3.01 -0.16
CA GLY A 143 8.70 1.81 -0.99
C GLY A 143 7.40 1.31 -1.65
N SER A 144 6.36 1.03 -0.84
CA SER A 144 5.06 0.59 -1.34
C SER A 144 4.30 1.62 -2.19
N GLY A 145 4.73 2.88 -2.20
CA GLY A 145 4.19 3.94 -3.06
C GLY A 145 4.36 3.64 -4.54
N SER A 146 5.40 2.88 -4.90
CA SER A 146 5.62 2.43 -6.29
C SER A 146 4.39 1.70 -6.86
N ARG A 147 3.70 0.87 -6.05
CA ARG A 147 2.54 0.11 -6.48
C ARG A 147 1.27 0.96 -6.61
N SER A 148 1.15 2.06 -5.86
CA SER A 148 0.00 2.98 -5.94
C SER A 148 -0.07 3.79 -7.24
N VAL A 149 0.93 3.68 -8.11
CA VAL A 149 0.98 4.30 -9.45
C VAL A 149 0.24 3.46 -10.51
N PHE A 150 -0.13 2.23 -10.17
CA PHE A 150 -0.80 1.30 -11.09
C PHE A 150 -2.09 0.74 -10.48
N GLY A 151 -2.92 0.14 -11.32
CA GLY A 151 -4.13 -0.61 -10.95
C GLY A 151 -4.67 -1.42 -12.13
N PRO A 152 -5.53 -2.38 -11.87
CA PRO A 152 -6.12 -2.82 -10.59
C PRO A 152 -5.14 -3.55 -9.66
N LEU A 153 -4.10 -4.20 -10.21
CA LEU A 153 -3.03 -4.83 -9.46
C LEU A 153 -1.69 -4.25 -9.85
N ALA A 154 -0.76 -4.24 -8.90
CA ALA A 154 0.60 -3.78 -9.12
C ALA A 154 1.61 -4.72 -8.46
N ALA A 155 2.65 -5.09 -9.19
CA ALA A 155 3.77 -5.90 -8.71
C ALA A 155 5.04 -5.05 -8.61
N TRP A 156 5.84 -5.28 -7.57
CA TRP A 156 7.10 -4.60 -7.34
C TRP A 156 8.15 -5.55 -6.76
N GLY A 157 9.36 -5.43 -7.25
CA GLY A 157 10.46 -6.37 -6.99
C GLY A 157 10.59 -7.38 -8.13
N THR A 158 11.83 -7.75 -8.46
CA THR A 158 12.13 -8.66 -9.56
C THR A 158 11.57 -10.05 -9.29
N HIS A 159 10.79 -10.59 -10.24
CA HIS A 159 10.23 -11.94 -10.20
C HIS A 159 10.16 -12.54 -11.60
N GLN A 160 10.59 -13.80 -11.75
CA GLN A 160 10.70 -14.47 -13.06
C GLN A 160 9.37 -14.60 -13.82
N ASP A 161 8.24 -14.72 -13.09
CA ASP A 161 6.90 -14.93 -13.67
C ASP A 161 6.16 -13.62 -13.95
N ILE A 162 6.80 -12.46 -13.78
CA ILE A 162 6.21 -11.15 -14.02
C ILE A 162 7.07 -10.39 -15.02
N GLN A 163 6.58 -10.24 -16.24
CA GLN A 163 7.28 -9.52 -17.29
C GLN A 163 7.49 -8.04 -16.91
N GLY A 164 8.71 -7.56 -17.08
CA GLY A 164 9.07 -6.17 -16.77
C GLY A 164 9.18 -5.84 -15.27
N SER A 165 9.01 -6.83 -14.38
CA SER A 165 9.20 -6.64 -12.94
C SER A 165 10.61 -6.15 -12.64
N HIS A 166 10.70 -5.21 -11.70
CA HIS A 166 11.97 -4.56 -11.38
C HIS A 166 11.98 -4.07 -9.93
N ASP A 167 13.20 -3.94 -9.34
CA ASP A 167 13.35 -3.49 -7.95
C ASP A 167 13.22 -1.97 -7.80
N ARG A 168 13.42 -1.21 -8.88
CA ARG A 168 13.36 0.26 -8.85
C ARG A 168 11.96 0.84 -9.10
N TRP A 169 11.08 0.11 -9.79
CA TRP A 169 9.69 0.53 -10.09
C TRP A 169 8.75 -0.66 -10.03
N ALA A 170 7.48 -0.40 -9.85
CA ALA A 170 6.42 -1.38 -9.98
C ALA A 170 5.93 -1.45 -11.43
N VAL A 171 5.20 -2.52 -11.73
CA VAL A 171 4.50 -2.72 -13.00
C VAL A 171 3.04 -3.07 -12.74
N ALA A 172 2.14 -2.71 -13.66
CA ALA A 172 0.78 -3.23 -13.66
C ALA A 172 0.79 -4.74 -13.88
N TYR A 173 -0.15 -5.44 -13.26
CA TYR A 173 -0.34 -6.88 -13.44
C TYR A 173 -1.82 -7.15 -13.73
N ASP A 174 -2.11 -7.70 -14.91
CA ASP A 174 -3.46 -7.90 -15.45
C ASP A 174 -3.79 -9.35 -15.81
N ASP A 175 -2.80 -10.28 -15.73
CA ASP A 175 -3.00 -11.71 -16.00
C ASP A 175 -3.71 -12.41 -14.83
N VAL A 176 -4.97 -12.04 -14.62
CA VAL A 176 -5.81 -12.52 -13.52
C VAL A 176 -7.23 -12.84 -13.99
N ALA A 177 -7.87 -13.81 -13.35
CA ALA A 177 -9.28 -14.10 -13.57
C ALA A 177 -10.17 -12.93 -13.11
N GLU A 178 -11.30 -12.72 -13.77
CA GLU A 178 -12.22 -11.61 -13.56
C GLU A 178 -12.64 -11.44 -12.09
N VAL A 179 -12.78 -12.54 -11.35
CA VAL A 179 -13.14 -12.49 -9.92
C VAL A 179 -12.22 -11.58 -9.10
N PHE A 180 -10.92 -11.55 -9.42
CA PHE A 180 -9.94 -10.74 -8.68
C PHE A 180 -9.94 -9.26 -9.08
N THR A 181 -10.53 -8.88 -10.20
CA THR A 181 -10.65 -7.46 -10.62
C THR A 181 -11.79 -6.73 -9.91
N THR A 182 -12.67 -7.47 -9.21
CA THR A 182 -13.82 -6.94 -8.47
C THR A 182 -13.83 -7.38 -7.01
N PHE A 183 -12.69 -7.91 -6.52
CA PHE A 183 -12.56 -8.37 -5.14
C PHE A 183 -12.87 -7.23 -4.17
N GLN A 184 -13.58 -7.56 -3.09
CA GLN A 184 -13.91 -6.61 -2.04
C GLN A 184 -12.80 -6.61 -0.99
N ASP A 185 -12.55 -5.45 -0.40
CA ASP A 185 -11.68 -5.24 0.76
C ASP A 185 -12.45 -4.44 1.81
N THR A 186 -12.91 -5.11 2.85
CA THR A 186 -13.54 -4.40 3.97
C THR A 186 -12.56 -4.31 5.14
N ILE A 187 -12.20 -3.09 5.50
CA ILE A 187 -11.16 -2.81 6.48
C ILE A 187 -11.80 -2.62 7.86
N LEU A 188 -11.61 -3.58 8.74
CA LEU A 188 -12.07 -3.50 10.14
C LEU A 188 -11.09 -2.64 10.95
N LEU A 189 -11.57 -1.53 11.49
CA LEU A 189 -10.77 -0.61 12.28
C LEU A 189 -10.71 -1.06 13.75
N VAL A 190 -9.91 -2.08 14.02
CA VAL A 190 -9.72 -2.64 15.38
C VAL A 190 -9.06 -1.62 16.30
N ASP A 191 -8.11 -0.83 15.76
CA ASP A 191 -7.42 0.23 16.49
C ASP A 191 -7.26 1.47 15.58
N LYS A 192 -7.56 2.64 16.12
CA LYS A 192 -7.38 3.93 15.46
C LYS A 192 -6.20 4.72 16.06
N GLY A 193 -5.39 4.08 16.93
CA GLY A 193 -4.25 4.69 17.59
C GLY A 193 -3.04 4.90 16.66
N GLU A 194 -2.11 5.72 17.12
CA GLU A 194 -0.84 5.93 16.42
C GLU A 194 0.01 4.64 16.42
N LYS A 195 0.74 4.44 15.34
CA LYS A 195 1.68 3.30 15.22
C LYS A 195 2.81 3.44 16.25
N VAL A 196 2.94 2.45 17.11
CA VAL A 196 4.02 2.37 18.12
C VAL A 196 5.40 2.24 17.46
N VAL A 197 5.47 1.55 16.31
CA VAL A 197 6.70 1.35 15.53
C VAL A 197 6.46 1.81 14.10
N SER A 198 7.32 2.68 13.58
CA SER A 198 7.24 3.09 12.19
C SER A 198 7.61 1.94 11.25
N SER A 199 7.01 1.91 10.05
CA SER A 199 7.36 0.90 9.04
C SER A 199 8.85 0.94 8.67
N THR A 200 9.48 2.11 8.71
CA THR A 200 10.93 2.26 8.44
C THR A 200 11.77 1.50 9.46
N VAL A 201 11.45 1.62 10.75
CA VAL A 201 12.12 0.87 11.82
C VAL A 201 11.87 -0.62 11.64
N GLY A 202 10.61 -1.02 11.41
CA GLY A 202 10.26 -2.43 11.22
C GLY A 202 11.00 -3.10 10.06
N HIS A 203 11.10 -2.44 8.90
CA HIS A 203 11.91 -2.94 7.78
C HIS A 203 13.39 -3.10 8.14
N GLY A 204 13.96 -2.17 8.90
CA GLY A 204 15.36 -2.23 9.34
C GLY A 204 15.65 -3.42 10.25
N LEU A 205 14.66 -3.91 10.99
CA LEU A 205 14.82 -5.08 11.88
C LEU A 205 14.95 -6.42 11.13
N MET A 206 14.78 -6.42 9.81
CA MET A 206 15.08 -7.59 8.98
C MET A 206 16.58 -7.74 8.69
N GLU A 207 17.38 -6.71 8.89
CA GLU A 207 18.84 -6.81 8.79
C GLU A 207 19.37 -7.65 9.96
N GLY A 208 20.03 -8.76 9.63
CA GLY A 208 20.51 -9.73 10.61
C GLY A 208 19.42 -10.54 11.34
N HIS A 209 18.16 -10.47 10.89
CA HIS A 209 17.08 -11.25 11.47
C HIS A 209 17.28 -12.74 11.19
N ALA A 210 17.10 -13.60 12.22
CA ALA A 210 17.39 -15.02 12.13
C ALA A 210 16.63 -15.77 11.01
N TYR A 211 15.46 -15.27 10.62
CA TYR A 211 14.59 -15.88 9.61
C TYR A 211 14.48 -15.07 8.32
N ALA A 212 15.32 -14.03 8.12
CA ALA A 212 15.18 -13.12 6.99
C ALA A 212 15.28 -13.85 5.64
N GLU A 213 16.31 -14.67 5.45
CA GLU A 213 16.53 -15.40 4.19
C GLU A 213 15.37 -16.36 3.87
N ALA A 214 14.91 -17.13 4.89
CA ALA A 214 13.78 -18.03 4.74
C ALA A 214 12.49 -17.26 4.39
N ARG A 215 12.27 -16.09 5.00
CA ARG A 215 11.15 -15.22 4.71
C ARG A 215 11.20 -14.68 3.27
N PHE A 216 12.36 -14.25 2.80
CA PHE A 216 12.50 -13.75 1.43
C PHE A 216 12.28 -14.86 0.40
N ALA A 217 12.85 -16.06 0.64
CA ALA A 217 12.59 -17.24 -0.20
C ALA A 217 11.09 -17.63 -0.22
N GLN A 218 10.43 -17.62 0.95
CA GLN A 218 8.99 -17.85 1.05
C GLN A 218 8.19 -16.85 0.20
N ALA A 219 8.55 -15.56 0.23
CA ALA A 219 7.85 -14.54 -0.56
C ALA A 219 7.93 -14.83 -2.07
N HIS A 220 9.09 -15.25 -2.57
CA HIS A 220 9.22 -15.65 -3.98
C HIS A 220 8.33 -16.86 -4.32
N THR A 221 8.33 -17.90 -3.48
CA THR A 221 7.49 -19.07 -3.67
C THR A 221 6.00 -18.71 -3.62
N ASN A 222 5.60 -17.93 -2.63
CA ASN A 222 4.23 -17.48 -2.47
C ASN A 222 3.78 -16.57 -3.62
N GLN A 223 4.67 -15.72 -4.13
CA GLN A 223 4.38 -14.90 -5.29
C GLN A 223 4.06 -15.77 -6.53
N ALA A 224 4.87 -16.75 -6.84
CA ALA A 224 4.63 -17.67 -7.97
C ALA A 224 3.32 -18.44 -7.83
N ALA A 225 3.06 -18.98 -6.62
CA ALA A 225 1.83 -19.70 -6.32
C ALA A 225 0.60 -18.79 -6.39
N LEU A 226 0.68 -17.57 -5.85
CA LEU A 226 -0.40 -16.58 -5.87
C LEU A 226 -0.76 -16.16 -7.30
N LEU A 227 0.22 -15.90 -8.16
CA LEU A 227 0.00 -15.59 -9.57
C LEU A 227 -0.74 -16.73 -10.28
N THR A 228 -0.41 -17.98 -9.95
CA THR A 228 -1.11 -19.16 -10.51
C THR A 228 -2.55 -19.23 -10.02
N CYS A 229 -2.81 -19.05 -8.72
CA CYS A 229 -4.18 -18.99 -8.18
C CYS A 229 -5.00 -17.88 -8.83
N MET A 230 -4.41 -16.69 -8.97
CA MET A 230 -5.12 -15.53 -9.54
C MET A 230 -5.44 -15.73 -11.04
N ARG A 231 -4.55 -16.31 -11.81
CA ARG A 231 -4.78 -16.64 -13.21
C ARG A 231 -5.89 -17.66 -13.39
N ASN A 232 -5.95 -18.65 -12.51
CA ASN A 232 -6.91 -19.75 -12.61
C ASN A 232 -8.26 -19.48 -11.92
N GLY A 233 -8.43 -18.34 -11.24
CA GLY A 233 -9.63 -18.05 -10.44
C GLY A 233 -9.74 -18.87 -9.15
N ASP A 234 -8.63 -19.45 -8.69
CA ASP A 234 -8.55 -20.24 -7.45
C ASP A 234 -8.58 -19.32 -6.23
N VAL A 235 -9.78 -19.03 -5.75
CA VAL A 235 -10.03 -18.13 -4.62
C VAL A 235 -9.59 -18.78 -3.28
N GLU A 236 -9.66 -20.09 -3.16
CA GLU A 236 -9.24 -20.81 -1.95
C GLU A 236 -7.72 -20.79 -1.79
N GLY A 237 -6.99 -21.19 -2.84
CA GLY A 237 -5.53 -21.13 -2.86
C GLY A 237 -5.01 -19.70 -2.68
N PHE A 238 -5.64 -18.70 -3.32
CA PHE A 238 -5.35 -17.30 -3.10
C PHE A 238 -5.47 -16.92 -1.62
N GLY A 239 -6.59 -17.25 -0.98
CA GLY A 239 -6.86 -16.92 0.41
C GLY A 239 -5.86 -17.54 1.38
N ALA A 240 -5.53 -18.81 1.19
CA ALA A 240 -4.54 -19.52 2.01
C ALA A 240 -3.16 -18.85 1.97
N ILE A 241 -2.71 -18.42 0.77
CA ILE A 241 -1.43 -17.73 0.61
C ILE A 241 -1.46 -16.36 1.28
N VAL A 242 -2.51 -15.57 1.06
CA VAL A 242 -2.61 -14.20 1.58
C VAL A 242 -2.70 -14.16 3.11
N GLU A 243 -3.43 -15.08 3.72
CA GLU A 243 -3.46 -15.23 5.18
C GLU A 243 -2.09 -15.65 5.74
N SER A 244 -1.42 -16.61 5.11
CA SER A 244 -0.06 -17.03 5.47
C SER A 244 0.93 -15.87 5.40
N GLU A 245 0.88 -15.04 4.37
CA GLU A 245 1.72 -13.86 4.18
C GLU A 245 1.49 -12.82 5.29
N ALA A 246 0.23 -12.56 5.65
CA ALA A 246 -0.12 -11.65 6.74
C ALA A 246 0.41 -12.15 8.09
N LEU A 247 0.22 -13.43 8.40
CA LEU A 247 0.69 -14.03 9.66
C LEU A 247 2.22 -14.10 9.72
N THR A 248 2.88 -14.42 8.61
CA THR A 248 4.34 -14.43 8.54
C THR A 248 4.93 -13.04 8.76
N LEU A 249 4.33 -11.98 8.19
CA LEU A 249 4.75 -10.61 8.46
C LEU A 249 4.77 -10.31 9.97
N HIS A 250 3.70 -10.66 10.67
CA HIS A 250 3.60 -10.46 12.12
C HIS A 250 4.57 -11.36 12.90
N ALA A 251 4.79 -12.61 12.44
CA ALA A 251 5.80 -13.50 13.05
C ALA A 251 7.21 -12.91 12.96
N MET A 252 7.58 -12.23 11.85
CA MET A 252 8.88 -11.54 11.73
C MET A 252 8.99 -10.40 12.75
N MET A 253 7.92 -9.64 12.99
CA MET A 253 7.91 -8.58 14.00
C MET A 253 8.05 -9.14 15.42
N MET A 254 7.34 -10.22 15.72
CA MET A 254 7.38 -10.88 17.05
C MET A 254 8.71 -11.57 17.35
N SER A 255 9.48 -11.94 16.34
CA SER A 255 10.78 -12.60 16.48
C SER A 255 11.98 -11.67 16.24
N SER A 256 11.77 -10.38 15.92
CA SER A 256 12.81 -9.39 15.75
C SER A 256 13.51 -8.99 17.07
N ARG A 257 14.61 -8.25 16.99
CA ARG A 257 15.31 -7.71 18.16
C ARG A 257 15.58 -6.21 17.97
N PRO A 258 14.88 -5.32 18.71
CA PRO A 258 13.80 -5.61 19.67
C PRO A 258 12.56 -6.21 18.99
N TYR A 259 11.86 -7.08 19.71
CA TYR A 259 10.57 -7.62 19.27
C TYR A 259 9.44 -6.62 19.51
N PHE A 260 8.37 -6.71 18.71
CA PHE A 260 7.15 -5.94 18.92
C PHE A 260 5.93 -6.66 18.37
N ILE A 261 4.76 -6.34 18.93
CA ILE A 261 3.48 -6.93 18.57
C ILE A 261 2.55 -5.79 18.16
N LEU A 262 2.05 -5.82 16.94
CA LEU A 262 1.09 -4.84 16.42
C LEU A 262 -0.36 -5.36 16.43
N MET A 263 -0.56 -6.67 16.39
CA MET A 263 -1.88 -7.26 16.60
C MET A 263 -2.39 -6.95 18.01
N LYS A 264 -3.68 -6.67 18.13
CA LYS A 264 -4.39 -6.49 19.40
C LYS A 264 -5.21 -7.75 19.71
N PRO A 265 -5.69 -7.94 20.94
CA PRO A 265 -6.57 -9.07 21.26
C PRO A 265 -7.77 -9.19 20.32
N ASN A 266 -8.38 -8.07 19.93
CA ASN A 266 -9.51 -8.09 18.99
C ASN A 266 -9.08 -8.45 17.56
N THR A 267 -7.84 -8.18 17.13
CA THR A 267 -7.31 -8.67 15.84
C THR A 267 -7.37 -10.19 15.78
N LEU A 268 -6.92 -10.86 16.85
CA LEU A 268 -6.94 -12.33 16.94
C LEU A 268 -8.36 -12.88 16.97
N LYS A 269 -9.28 -12.25 17.72
CA LYS A 269 -10.70 -12.65 17.73
C LYS A 269 -11.35 -12.54 16.36
N VAL A 270 -11.04 -11.49 15.60
CA VAL A 270 -11.52 -11.34 14.22
C VAL A 270 -10.99 -12.47 13.35
N ILE A 271 -9.70 -12.80 13.43
CA ILE A 271 -9.09 -13.88 12.65
C ILE A 271 -9.76 -15.23 12.96
N GLU A 272 -9.91 -15.56 14.25
CA GLU A 272 -10.58 -16.80 14.69
C GLU A 272 -12.04 -16.86 14.21
N ALA A 273 -12.76 -15.75 14.28
CA ALA A 273 -14.14 -15.67 13.80
C ALA A 273 -14.26 -15.84 12.28
N ILE A 274 -13.30 -15.31 11.48
CA ILE A 274 -13.25 -15.52 10.03
C ILE A 274 -13.04 -16.99 9.69
N TRP A 275 -12.11 -17.66 10.36
CA TRP A 275 -11.85 -19.07 10.13
C TRP A 275 -13.08 -19.93 10.47
N ALA A 276 -13.70 -19.69 11.65
CA ALA A 276 -14.91 -20.39 12.05
C ALA A 276 -16.09 -20.13 11.09
N TYR A 277 -16.27 -18.89 10.63
CA TYR A 277 -17.31 -18.55 9.66
C TYR A 277 -17.11 -19.30 8.34
N ARG A 278 -15.89 -19.30 7.79
CA ARG A 278 -15.56 -20.00 6.54
C ARG A 278 -15.76 -21.51 6.67
N GLU A 279 -15.31 -22.11 7.78
CA GLU A 279 -15.50 -23.55 8.04
C GLU A 279 -16.99 -23.94 8.12
N ASN A 280 -17.80 -23.13 8.80
CA ASN A 280 -19.21 -23.44 9.03
C ASN A 280 -20.12 -23.16 7.82
N THR A 281 -19.74 -22.22 6.94
CA THR A 281 -20.63 -21.76 5.86
C THR A 281 -20.12 -22.09 4.47
N GLY A 282 -18.83 -22.37 4.30
CA GLY A 282 -18.18 -22.52 3.00
C GLY A 282 -18.01 -21.21 2.22
N ASN A 283 -18.42 -20.06 2.78
CA ASN A 283 -18.29 -18.77 2.10
C ASN A 283 -16.81 -18.34 2.01
N PRO A 284 -16.33 -17.88 0.85
CA PRO A 284 -14.94 -17.48 0.63
C PRO A 284 -14.65 -16.11 1.27
N LEU A 285 -14.30 -16.12 2.54
CA LEU A 285 -13.88 -14.96 3.31
C LEU A 285 -12.47 -15.18 3.83
N TYR A 286 -11.56 -14.28 3.49
CA TYR A 286 -10.15 -14.32 3.86
C TYR A 286 -9.73 -13.01 4.49
N PHE A 287 -8.53 -12.98 5.08
CA PHE A 287 -8.00 -11.73 5.63
C PHE A 287 -6.56 -11.48 5.19
N THR A 288 -6.19 -10.23 5.26
CA THR A 288 -4.78 -9.81 5.27
C THR A 288 -4.56 -8.72 6.30
N LEU A 289 -3.31 -8.55 6.72
CA LEU A 289 -2.88 -7.54 7.68
C LEU A 289 -1.69 -6.78 7.11
N ASP A 290 -1.69 -5.48 7.25
CA ASP A 290 -0.46 -4.70 7.18
C ASP A 290 0.20 -4.58 8.55
N ALA A 291 1.29 -3.82 8.68
CA ALA A 291 1.97 -3.59 9.96
C ALA A 291 1.09 -2.74 10.89
N GLY A 292 0.06 -3.38 11.47
CA GLY A 292 -0.95 -2.75 12.32
C GLY A 292 -1.90 -3.77 12.94
N ALA A 293 -2.93 -3.26 13.62
CA ALA A 293 -3.96 -4.06 14.27
C ALA A 293 -5.21 -4.28 13.39
N ASN A 294 -5.38 -3.47 12.34
CA ASN A 294 -6.56 -3.46 11.50
C ASN A 294 -6.54 -4.63 10.53
N VAL A 295 -7.72 -5.19 10.26
CA VAL A 295 -7.89 -6.40 9.46
C VAL A 295 -8.58 -6.04 8.15
N HIS A 296 -7.97 -6.40 7.04
CA HIS A 296 -8.55 -6.32 5.71
C HIS A 296 -9.26 -7.64 5.40
N LEU A 297 -10.54 -7.59 5.17
CA LEU A 297 -11.38 -8.72 4.78
C LEU A 297 -11.46 -8.80 3.27
N LEU A 298 -10.95 -9.88 2.70
CA LEU A 298 -10.88 -10.09 1.26
C LEU A 298 -11.88 -11.16 0.82
N TYR A 299 -12.76 -10.83 -0.13
CA TYR A 299 -13.80 -11.73 -0.61
C TYR A 299 -14.32 -11.35 -2.00
N PRO A 300 -14.84 -12.33 -2.79
CA PRO A 300 -15.44 -12.05 -4.08
C PRO A 300 -16.70 -11.16 -3.95
N LYS A 301 -16.91 -10.28 -4.93
CA LYS A 301 -18.08 -9.38 -4.98
C LYS A 301 -19.41 -10.11 -4.88
N SER A 302 -19.52 -11.33 -5.42
CA SER A 302 -20.73 -12.17 -5.34
C SER A 302 -21.16 -12.55 -3.92
N HIS A 303 -20.26 -12.42 -2.93
CA HIS A 303 -20.54 -12.74 -1.52
C HIS A 303 -20.66 -11.48 -0.65
N LYS A 304 -20.72 -10.29 -1.27
CA LYS A 304 -20.69 -9.00 -0.54
C LYS A 304 -21.78 -8.92 0.53
N ASP A 305 -23.02 -9.17 0.16
CA ASP A 305 -24.15 -8.95 1.08
C ASP A 305 -24.13 -9.91 2.28
N VAL A 306 -23.82 -11.19 2.05
CA VAL A 306 -23.75 -12.18 3.14
C VAL A 306 -22.57 -11.91 4.07
N ILE A 307 -21.44 -11.44 3.53
CA ILE A 307 -20.27 -11.11 4.34
C ILE A 307 -20.47 -9.80 5.09
N LEU A 308 -21.07 -8.78 4.50
CA LEU A 308 -21.44 -7.55 5.23
C LEU A 308 -22.41 -7.83 6.38
N HIS A 309 -23.37 -8.75 6.19
CA HIS A 309 -24.23 -9.19 7.27
C HIS A 309 -23.44 -9.84 8.42
N PHE A 310 -22.49 -10.72 8.13
CA PHE A 310 -21.60 -11.31 9.14
C PHE A 310 -20.72 -10.26 9.84
N ILE A 311 -20.22 -9.27 9.11
CA ILE A 311 -19.46 -8.17 9.70
C ILE A 311 -20.33 -7.41 10.72
N ASP A 312 -21.55 -7.04 10.34
CA ASP A 312 -22.43 -6.26 11.20
C ASP A 312 -22.94 -7.04 12.43
N SER A 313 -23.21 -8.36 12.29
CA SER A 313 -23.70 -9.20 13.39
C SER A 313 -22.60 -9.62 14.36
N ASP A 314 -21.41 -10.02 13.85
CA ASP A 314 -20.40 -10.73 14.64
C ASP A 314 -19.09 -9.95 14.81
N LEU A 315 -18.59 -9.30 13.75
CA LEU A 315 -17.24 -8.71 13.76
C LEU A 315 -17.20 -7.26 14.23
N ARG A 316 -18.25 -6.50 14.00
CA ARG A 316 -18.34 -5.08 14.32
C ARG A 316 -18.04 -4.75 15.78
N THR A 317 -18.38 -5.65 16.69
CA THR A 317 -18.11 -5.52 18.13
C THR A 317 -16.61 -5.51 18.45
N PHE A 318 -15.75 -6.03 17.59
CA PHE A 318 -14.30 -6.02 17.76
C PHE A 318 -13.63 -4.77 17.19
N CYS A 319 -14.39 -3.96 16.44
CA CYS A 319 -13.90 -2.71 15.86
C CYS A 319 -13.99 -1.56 16.86
N LYS A 320 -13.03 -0.63 16.79
CA LYS A 320 -13.06 0.61 17.54
C LYS A 320 -14.30 1.44 17.14
N ASP A 321 -15.15 1.76 18.10
CA ASP A 321 -16.43 2.45 17.88
C ASP A 321 -17.34 1.77 16.83
N GLY A 322 -17.22 0.46 16.65
CA GLY A 322 -17.95 -0.30 15.64
C GLY A 322 -17.64 0.12 14.19
N SER A 323 -16.45 0.69 13.93
CA SER A 323 -16.12 1.30 12.64
C SER A 323 -15.41 0.33 11.70
N TYR A 324 -15.84 0.32 10.43
CA TYR A 324 -15.13 -0.33 9.33
C TYR A 324 -15.31 0.48 8.04
N LEU A 325 -14.48 0.21 7.04
CA LEU A 325 -14.51 0.87 5.73
C LEU A 325 -14.72 -0.18 4.65
N CYS A 326 -15.75 -0.01 3.82
CA CYS A 326 -15.94 -0.84 2.63
C CYS A 326 -15.09 -0.27 1.49
N ASP A 327 -14.28 -1.11 0.89
CA ASP A 327 -13.52 -0.81 -0.32
C ASP A 327 -13.55 -2.01 -1.28
N GLU A 328 -12.99 -1.84 -2.44
CA GLU A 328 -12.86 -2.87 -3.48
C GLU A 328 -11.63 -2.59 -4.35
N VAL A 329 -11.29 -3.53 -5.20
CA VAL A 329 -10.23 -3.35 -6.19
C VAL A 329 -10.55 -2.17 -7.11
N GLY A 330 -9.61 -1.23 -7.18
CA GLY A 330 -9.71 0.03 -7.93
C GLY A 330 -8.97 0.01 -9.26
N GLN A 331 -9.06 1.12 -9.99
CA GLN A 331 -8.51 1.26 -11.35
C GLN A 331 -7.13 1.95 -11.41
N GLY A 332 -6.58 2.34 -10.29
CA GLY A 332 -5.31 3.08 -10.24
C GLY A 332 -5.49 4.61 -10.08
N PRO A 333 -4.42 5.39 -10.24
CA PRO A 333 -4.44 6.83 -10.03
C PRO A 333 -5.19 7.57 -11.15
N LYS A 334 -5.67 8.78 -10.82
CA LYS A 334 -6.40 9.64 -11.75
C LYS A 334 -5.96 11.09 -11.58
N GLN A 335 -5.66 11.74 -12.69
CA GLN A 335 -5.49 13.21 -12.73
C GLN A 335 -6.88 13.88 -12.68
N LEU A 336 -7.02 14.93 -11.89
CA LEU A 336 -8.28 15.67 -11.67
C LEU A 336 -8.23 17.04 -12.31
#